data_d9d6004582bed92a5592c13cac4c1be0
#
_entry.id   d9d6004582bed92a5592c13cac4c1be0
#
_cell.length_a   1.000
_cell.length_b   1.000
_cell.length_c   1.000
_cell.angle_alpha   90.00
_cell.angle_beta   90.00
_cell.angle_gamma   90.00
#
_symmetry.space_group_name_H-M   'P 1'
#
loop_
_entity.id
_entity.type
_entity.pdbx_description
1 polymer ?
#
loop_
_entity_poly.entity_id
_entity_poly.type
_entity_poly.pdbx_seq_one_letter_code
_entity_poly.pdbx_strand_id
1 'polypeptide(L)'
;MRYLLAGRKLRYARLTILAIDLVAIGWFVMHAVRYHQISGNAVFLELIVSFILAQLIGSVFVMLAVIIRCLWRRMMAVPVDKSRRRLLRKAAVYPAAATGLSLYGSFVERDSLVERSYDIPVHHLVEDGYRIAQLSDIHLGSFFSVADLETLLQHAAAAKPNLLAITGDLFDDNAQNHQAARLLDRYVDAFPDGIWYCLGNHEHFRGVTAILEDLAKTRVQVLVNESRQVPSRSIFLAGVDYPMDRPNFTELSKEYMEEAMEKLPAGAPTVLLAHHPDFIDLSAERAIALTLSGHTHGSQFGIFGLPLFPVFKYTRGMVQIGESYGYVHCGNGSWFPCRIGCPPEIAYFNLRAV
;
A
#
# COMPACT_ATOMS: atom_id res chain seq x y z
N MET A 1 -4.77 -26.16 -24.80
CA MET A 1 -4.29 -25.60 -26.07
C MET A 1 -3.83 -26.65 -27.11
N ARG A 2 -3.06 -27.70 -26.77
CA ARG A 2 -2.60 -28.76 -27.70
C ARG A 2 -3.72 -29.47 -28.47
N TYR A 3 -4.98 -29.35 -28.05
CA TYR A 3 -6.16 -29.99 -28.64
C TYR A 3 -7.15 -29.01 -29.29
N LEU A 4 -6.89 -27.71 -29.20
CA LEU A 4 -7.71 -26.65 -29.84
C LEU A 4 -7.19 -26.28 -31.23
N LEU A 5 -5.90 -26.46 -31.45
CA LEU A 5 -5.22 -26.17 -32.71
C LEU A 5 -4.30 -27.35 -33.05
N ALA A 6 -4.49 -27.96 -34.16
CA ALA A 6 -3.64 -29.09 -34.63
C ALA A 6 -2.39 -28.59 -35.35
N GLY A 7 -1.24 -29.22 -35.09
CA GLY A 7 -0.02 -29.06 -35.89
C GLY A 7 0.58 -27.64 -35.93
N ARG A 8 0.83 -27.14 -37.15
CA ARG A 8 1.50 -25.85 -37.40
C ARG A 8 0.78 -24.64 -36.78
N LYS A 9 -0.58 -24.63 -36.79
CA LYS A 9 -1.37 -23.53 -36.20
C LYS A 9 -1.13 -23.37 -34.70
N LEU A 10 -0.99 -24.48 -33.97
CA LEU A 10 -0.67 -24.43 -32.53
C LEU A 10 0.73 -23.86 -32.26
N ARG A 11 1.70 -24.22 -33.12
CA ARG A 11 3.09 -23.71 -33.01
C ARG A 11 3.13 -22.22 -33.27
N TYR A 12 2.45 -21.74 -34.31
CA TYR A 12 2.37 -20.29 -34.60
C TYR A 12 1.63 -19.53 -33.47
N ALA A 13 0.50 -20.00 -32.99
CA ALA A 13 -0.20 -19.37 -31.87
C ALA A 13 0.68 -19.25 -30.61
N ARG A 14 1.46 -20.27 -30.30
CA ARG A 14 2.41 -20.23 -29.16
C ARG A 14 3.54 -19.22 -29.38
N LEU A 15 4.10 -19.17 -30.57
CA LEU A 15 5.16 -18.23 -30.90
C LEU A 15 4.63 -16.80 -30.89
N THR A 16 3.41 -16.56 -31.36
CA THR A 16 2.78 -15.23 -31.31
C THR A 16 2.54 -14.79 -29.86
N ILE A 17 1.98 -15.65 -29.01
CA ILE A 17 1.78 -15.33 -27.59
C ILE A 17 3.13 -15.04 -26.92
N LEU A 18 4.13 -15.89 -27.11
CA LEU A 18 5.47 -15.70 -26.57
C LEU A 18 6.09 -14.37 -27.03
N ALA A 19 5.92 -14.03 -28.30
CA ALA A 19 6.43 -12.77 -28.84
C ALA A 19 5.73 -11.55 -28.22
N ILE A 20 4.40 -11.63 -28.03
CA ILE A 20 3.64 -10.57 -27.35
C ILE A 20 4.10 -10.43 -25.89
N ASP A 21 4.26 -11.56 -25.18
CA ASP A 21 4.72 -11.56 -23.78
C ASP A 21 6.13 -10.96 -23.67
N LEU A 22 7.06 -11.33 -24.57
CA LEU A 22 8.42 -10.81 -24.57
C LEU A 22 8.45 -9.30 -24.88
N VAL A 23 7.63 -8.84 -25.81
CA VAL A 23 7.51 -7.40 -26.13
C VAL A 23 6.93 -6.64 -24.94
N ALA A 24 5.86 -7.15 -24.32
CA ALA A 24 5.23 -6.53 -23.17
C ALA A 24 6.18 -6.47 -21.96
N ILE A 25 6.89 -7.57 -21.67
CA ILE A 25 7.89 -7.63 -20.60
C ILE A 25 9.06 -6.70 -20.90
N GLY A 26 9.60 -6.72 -22.11
CA GLY A 26 10.70 -5.86 -22.51
C GLY A 26 10.34 -4.38 -22.42
N TRP A 27 9.14 -4.02 -22.85
CA TRP A 27 8.62 -2.66 -22.72
C TRP A 27 8.42 -2.26 -21.25
N PHE A 28 7.84 -3.13 -20.42
CA PHE A 28 7.68 -2.91 -18.99
C PHE A 28 9.03 -2.72 -18.29
N VAL A 29 10.03 -3.58 -18.57
CA VAL A 29 11.38 -3.47 -18.00
C VAL A 29 12.05 -2.17 -18.45
N MET A 30 11.96 -1.81 -19.73
CA MET A 30 12.47 -0.54 -20.24
C MET A 30 11.82 0.66 -19.54
N HIS A 31 10.53 0.59 -19.30
CA HIS A 31 9.78 1.62 -18.57
C HIS A 31 10.20 1.67 -17.11
N ALA A 32 10.29 0.55 -16.42
CA ALA A 32 10.74 0.47 -15.05
C ALA A 32 12.17 1.01 -14.85
N VAL A 33 13.08 0.75 -15.81
CA VAL A 33 14.45 1.28 -15.80
C VAL A 33 14.49 2.79 -16.12
N ARG A 34 13.54 3.29 -16.93
CA ARG A 34 13.44 4.71 -17.30
C ARG A 34 12.43 5.48 -16.46
N TYR A 35 11.97 4.95 -15.36
CA TYR A 35 10.90 5.50 -14.51
C TYR A 35 11.09 6.97 -14.09
N HIS A 36 12.31 7.50 -14.18
CA HIS A 36 12.61 8.91 -13.94
C HIS A 36 12.20 9.89 -15.07
N GLN A 37 11.67 9.41 -16.21
CA GLN A 37 11.42 10.24 -17.39
C GLN A 37 10.06 10.05 -18.05
N ILE A 38 9.08 9.38 -17.40
CA ILE A 38 7.86 8.98 -18.09
C ILE A 38 6.70 9.89 -17.76
N SER A 39 6.50 10.87 -18.61
CA SER A 39 5.22 11.51 -18.89
C SER A 39 4.48 10.78 -20.03
N GLY A 40 4.36 9.47 -20.00
CA GLY A 40 3.81 8.69 -21.10
C GLY A 40 2.65 7.81 -20.64
N ASN A 41 1.49 8.08 -21.16
CA ASN A 41 0.28 7.25 -21.27
C ASN A 41 0.12 6.17 -20.16
N ALA A 42 -0.24 6.61 -18.94
CA ALA A 42 -0.50 5.74 -17.79
C ALA A 42 -1.47 4.59 -18.16
N VAL A 43 -2.49 4.86 -18.97
CA VAL A 43 -3.45 3.85 -19.46
C VAL A 43 -2.76 2.73 -20.24
N PHE A 44 -1.78 3.06 -21.09
CA PHE A 44 -1.06 2.03 -21.86
C PHE A 44 -0.20 1.15 -20.96
N LEU A 45 0.47 1.74 -19.96
CA LEU A 45 1.22 1.00 -18.96
C LEU A 45 0.29 0.08 -18.13
N GLU A 46 -0.86 0.58 -17.72
CA GLU A 46 -1.87 -0.20 -17.01
C GLU A 46 -2.38 -1.40 -17.84
N LEU A 47 -2.65 -1.19 -19.12
CA LEU A 47 -3.07 -2.27 -20.01
C LEU A 47 -1.99 -3.36 -20.13
N ILE A 48 -0.71 -2.99 -20.25
CA ILE A 48 0.40 -3.95 -20.30
C ILE A 48 0.54 -4.69 -18.99
N VAL A 49 0.53 -4.00 -17.86
CA VAL A 49 0.61 -4.63 -16.54
C VAL A 49 -0.58 -5.56 -16.31
N SER A 50 -1.79 -5.13 -16.65
CA SER A 50 -3.00 -5.95 -16.55
C SER A 50 -2.91 -7.19 -17.44
N PHE A 51 -2.34 -7.08 -18.64
CA PHE A 51 -2.12 -8.21 -19.54
C PHE A 51 -1.12 -9.21 -18.96
N ILE A 52 0.05 -8.74 -18.49
CA ILE A 52 1.08 -9.59 -17.85
C ILE A 52 0.49 -10.29 -16.63
N LEU A 53 -0.23 -9.57 -15.79
CA LEU A 53 -0.87 -10.10 -14.58
C LEU A 53 -1.93 -11.16 -14.93
N ALA A 54 -2.75 -10.92 -15.96
CA ALA A 54 -3.72 -11.89 -16.46
C ALA A 54 -3.06 -13.18 -16.92
N GLN A 55 -1.91 -13.10 -17.59
CA GLN A 55 -1.12 -14.26 -18.01
C GLN A 55 -0.57 -15.03 -16.80
N LEU A 56 -0.03 -14.34 -15.80
CA LEU A 56 0.49 -14.95 -14.57
C LEU A 56 -0.63 -15.64 -13.78
N ILE A 57 -1.73 -14.96 -13.51
CA ILE A 57 -2.89 -15.49 -12.79
C ILE A 57 -3.47 -16.69 -13.57
N GLY A 58 -3.65 -16.56 -14.87
CA GLY A 58 -4.12 -17.65 -15.74
C GLY A 58 -3.22 -18.86 -15.69
N SER A 59 -1.90 -18.67 -15.69
CA SER A 59 -0.90 -19.73 -15.59
C SER A 59 -0.99 -20.47 -14.26
N VAL A 60 -1.16 -19.75 -13.14
CA VAL A 60 -1.35 -20.34 -11.80
C VAL A 60 -2.62 -21.18 -11.76
N PHE A 61 -3.76 -20.66 -12.26
CA PHE A 61 -5.01 -21.45 -12.32
C PHE A 61 -4.87 -22.71 -13.16
N VAL A 62 -4.23 -22.63 -14.32
CA VAL A 62 -3.97 -23.80 -15.16
C VAL A 62 -3.08 -24.82 -14.44
N MET A 63 -2.03 -24.35 -13.77
CA MET A 63 -1.13 -25.20 -13.00
C MET A 63 -1.87 -25.90 -11.85
N LEU A 64 -2.65 -25.18 -11.07
CA LEU A 64 -3.47 -25.73 -9.98
C LEU A 64 -4.48 -26.75 -10.51
N ALA A 65 -5.17 -26.46 -11.62
CA ALA A 65 -6.09 -27.39 -12.25
C ALA A 65 -5.40 -28.68 -12.70
N VAL A 66 -4.17 -28.59 -13.21
CA VAL A 66 -3.34 -29.76 -13.59
C VAL A 66 -2.94 -30.57 -12.36
N ILE A 67 -2.48 -29.90 -11.29
CA ILE A 67 -2.09 -30.54 -10.02
C ILE A 67 -3.29 -31.27 -9.40
N ILE A 68 -4.42 -30.60 -9.21
CA ILE A 68 -5.65 -31.17 -8.66
C ILE A 68 -6.08 -32.38 -9.48
N ARG A 69 -6.02 -32.29 -10.79
CA ARG A 69 -6.34 -33.41 -11.67
C ARG A 69 -5.37 -34.57 -11.52
N CYS A 70 -4.06 -34.30 -11.38
CA CYS A 70 -3.07 -35.36 -11.16
C CYS A 70 -3.29 -36.09 -9.84
N LEU A 71 -3.57 -35.33 -8.77
CA LEU A 71 -3.90 -35.87 -7.45
C LEU A 71 -5.20 -36.69 -7.49
N TRP A 72 -6.27 -36.15 -8.10
CA TRP A 72 -7.54 -36.85 -8.27
C TRP A 72 -7.40 -38.16 -9.01
N ARG A 73 -6.57 -38.19 -10.09
CA ARG A 73 -6.28 -39.40 -10.83
C ARG A 73 -5.54 -40.45 -10.02
N ARG A 74 -4.59 -40.04 -9.17
CA ARG A 74 -3.87 -40.95 -8.26
C ARG A 74 -4.81 -41.53 -7.21
N MET A 75 -5.78 -40.78 -6.74
CA MET A 75 -6.74 -41.21 -5.72
C MET A 75 -7.83 -42.12 -6.25
N MET A 76 -8.32 -41.89 -7.48
CA MET A 76 -9.53 -42.52 -8.00
C MET A 76 -9.29 -43.68 -8.97
N ALA A 77 -8.06 -43.97 -9.38
CA ALA A 77 -7.69 -45.09 -10.33
C ALA A 77 -8.57 -45.16 -11.60
N VAL A 78 -9.11 -44.02 -12.12
CA VAL A 78 -10.15 -44.00 -13.17
C VAL A 78 -9.56 -43.97 -14.58
N PRO A 79 -10.03 -44.82 -15.55
CA PRO A 79 -9.65 -44.73 -16.96
C PRO A 79 -10.19 -43.48 -17.66
N VAL A 80 -9.37 -42.88 -18.51
CA VAL A 80 -9.57 -41.49 -18.98
C VAL A 80 -9.96 -41.45 -20.45
N ASP A 81 -11.22 -41.19 -20.79
CA ASP A 81 -11.51 -40.74 -22.16
C ASP A 81 -12.62 -39.71 -22.36
N LYS A 82 -13.72 -39.71 -21.61
CA LYS A 82 -14.82 -38.77 -21.84
C LYS A 82 -14.67 -37.45 -21.07
N SER A 83 -13.83 -37.35 -20.06
CA SER A 83 -13.60 -36.18 -19.23
C SER A 83 -12.66 -35.12 -19.86
N ARG A 84 -11.84 -35.53 -20.83
CA ARG A 84 -10.81 -34.75 -21.51
C ARG A 84 -11.40 -33.58 -22.33
N ARG A 85 -12.46 -33.85 -23.10
CA ARG A 85 -13.12 -32.83 -23.94
C ARG A 85 -13.88 -31.78 -23.12
N ARG A 86 -14.47 -32.20 -21.99
CA ARG A 86 -15.20 -31.34 -21.06
C ARG A 86 -14.26 -30.45 -20.27
N LEU A 87 -13.08 -30.96 -19.89
CA LEU A 87 -12.04 -30.16 -19.20
C LEU A 87 -11.43 -29.08 -20.11
N LEU A 88 -11.22 -29.40 -21.39
CA LEU A 88 -10.65 -28.43 -22.36
C LEU A 88 -11.62 -27.29 -22.68
N ARG A 89 -12.94 -27.57 -22.73
CA ARG A 89 -13.97 -26.52 -22.83
C ARG A 89 -13.99 -25.62 -21.57
N LYS A 90 -13.78 -26.22 -20.39
CA LYS A 90 -13.69 -25.45 -19.13
C LYS A 90 -12.34 -24.72 -18.98
N ALA A 91 -11.26 -25.19 -19.60
CA ALA A 91 -9.95 -24.54 -19.54
C ALA A 91 -9.93 -23.15 -20.19
N ALA A 92 -10.84 -22.85 -21.13
CA ALA A 92 -10.99 -21.50 -21.68
C ALA A 92 -11.59 -20.50 -20.68
N VAL A 93 -12.27 -20.99 -19.63
CA VAL A 93 -12.83 -20.12 -18.57
C VAL A 93 -11.73 -19.50 -17.72
N TYR A 94 -10.62 -20.21 -17.48
CA TYR A 94 -9.54 -19.70 -16.63
C TYR A 94 -8.85 -18.45 -17.16
N PRO A 95 -8.42 -18.38 -18.45
CA PRO A 95 -7.88 -17.14 -19.00
C PRO A 95 -8.89 -15.99 -18.98
N ALA A 96 -10.17 -16.28 -19.29
CA ALA A 96 -11.21 -15.26 -19.26
C ALA A 96 -11.44 -14.72 -17.82
N ALA A 97 -11.48 -15.60 -16.83
CA ALA A 97 -11.60 -15.23 -15.42
C ALA A 97 -10.36 -14.45 -14.94
N ALA A 98 -9.16 -14.88 -15.33
CA ALA A 98 -7.92 -14.18 -14.99
C ALA A 98 -7.88 -12.78 -15.61
N THR A 99 -8.26 -12.65 -16.88
CA THR A 99 -8.35 -11.34 -17.54
C THR A 99 -9.40 -10.46 -16.87
N GLY A 100 -10.60 -10.99 -16.60
CA GLY A 100 -11.65 -10.26 -15.90
C GLY A 100 -11.22 -9.77 -14.52
N LEU A 101 -10.55 -10.63 -13.74
CA LEU A 101 -10.04 -10.29 -12.41
C LEU A 101 -8.92 -9.24 -12.49
N SER A 102 -8.02 -9.35 -13.47
CA SER A 102 -6.96 -8.38 -13.70
C SER A 102 -7.51 -7.01 -14.10
N LEU A 103 -8.47 -6.97 -15.01
CA LEU A 103 -9.15 -5.72 -15.40
C LEU A 103 -9.93 -5.12 -14.22
N TYR A 104 -10.64 -5.93 -13.46
CA TYR A 104 -11.31 -5.48 -12.23
C TYR A 104 -10.33 -4.86 -11.24
N GLY A 105 -9.20 -5.53 -10.98
CA GLY A 105 -8.19 -5.03 -10.06
C GLY A 105 -7.51 -3.75 -10.52
N SER A 106 -7.30 -3.59 -11.83
CA SER A 106 -6.60 -2.43 -12.39
C SER A 106 -7.49 -1.21 -12.62
N PHE A 107 -8.78 -1.40 -12.91
CA PHE A 107 -9.66 -0.31 -13.33
C PHE A 107 -10.91 -0.13 -12.43
N VAL A 108 -11.13 -1.01 -11.46
CA VAL A 108 -12.28 -0.90 -10.56
C VAL A 108 -11.82 -0.85 -9.11
N GLU A 109 -11.21 -1.93 -8.60
CA GLU A 109 -10.88 -2.00 -7.18
C GLU A 109 -9.77 -1.02 -6.79
N ARG A 110 -8.83 -0.75 -7.69
CA ARG A 110 -7.77 0.24 -7.44
C ARG A 110 -8.32 1.63 -7.09
N ASP A 111 -9.47 2.00 -7.68
CA ASP A 111 -10.09 3.30 -7.48
C ASP A 111 -11.26 3.25 -6.48
N SER A 112 -11.53 2.08 -5.88
CA SER A 112 -12.63 1.86 -4.93
C SER A 112 -12.20 2.21 -3.50
N LEU A 113 -12.08 3.51 -3.21
CA LEU A 113 -11.71 4.01 -1.89
C LEU A 113 -12.71 3.56 -0.82
N VAL A 114 -12.21 2.99 0.28
CA VAL A 114 -13.01 2.62 1.45
C VAL A 114 -12.60 3.42 2.67
N GLU A 115 -13.55 3.69 3.56
CA GLU A 115 -13.30 4.34 4.84
C GLU A 115 -13.38 3.32 5.96
N ARG A 116 -12.44 3.37 6.89
CA ARG A 116 -12.40 2.54 8.10
C ARG A 116 -12.31 3.42 9.31
N SER A 117 -13.01 3.06 10.39
CA SER A 117 -12.98 3.83 11.63
C SER A 117 -12.81 2.89 12.83
N TYR A 118 -11.94 3.30 13.75
CA TYR A 118 -11.58 2.54 14.94
C TYR A 118 -11.64 3.43 16.18
N ASP A 119 -12.15 2.91 17.30
CA ASP A 119 -12.03 3.55 18.60
C ASP A 119 -10.80 2.99 19.32
N ILE A 120 -9.92 3.85 19.78
CA ILE A 120 -8.65 3.50 20.44
C ILE A 120 -8.68 4.04 21.86
N PRO A 121 -8.70 3.21 22.90
CA PRO A 121 -8.57 3.66 24.30
C PRO A 121 -7.16 4.20 24.53
N VAL A 122 -7.06 5.38 25.12
CA VAL A 122 -5.81 6.06 25.38
C VAL A 122 -5.79 6.60 26.82
N HIS A 123 -4.84 6.11 27.61
CA HIS A 123 -4.65 6.58 28.98
C HIS A 123 -4.12 8.02 29.02
N HIS A 124 -4.53 8.76 30.04
CA HIS A 124 -4.13 10.15 30.27
C HIS A 124 -4.51 11.15 29.15
N LEU A 125 -5.33 10.74 28.20
CA LEU A 125 -5.90 11.64 27.21
C LEU A 125 -6.95 12.55 27.86
N VAL A 126 -6.88 13.85 27.59
CA VAL A 126 -7.85 14.82 28.07
C VAL A 126 -9.00 15.01 27.07
N GLU A 127 -8.69 14.97 25.79
CA GLU A 127 -9.62 15.23 24.69
C GLU A 127 -10.31 13.92 24.25
N ASP A 128 -11.43 13.54 24.90
CA ASP A 128 -12.19 12.37 24.45
C ASP A 128 -12.76 12.57 23.03
N GLY A 129 -12.66 11.53 22.22
CA GLY A 129 -13.14 11.57 20.84
C GLY A 129 -12.21 12.31 19.87
N TYR A 130 -10.94 12.55 20.23
CA TYR A 130 -9.96 13.12 19.32
C TYR A 130 -9.78 12.24 18.09
N ARG A 131 -10.04 12.79 16.89
CA ARG A 131 -10.08 12.02 15.65
C ARG A 131 -8.89 12.28 14.76
N ILE A 132 -8.15 11.24 14.42
CA ILE A 132 -7.02 11.26 13.47
C ILE A 132 -7.45 10.59 12.17
N ALA A 133 -7.18 11.20 11.02
CA ALA A 133 -7.22 10.54 9.73
C ALA A 133 -5.81 10.09 9.35
N GLN A 134 -5.67 8.90 8.77
CA GLN A 134 -4.40 8.41 8.22
C GLN A 134 -4.52 8.24 6.71
N LEU A 135 -3.50 8.74 6.00
CA LEU A 135 -3.17 8.43 4.62
C LEU A 135 -1.75 7.85 4.59
N SER A 136 -1.48 6.98 3.63
CA SER A 136 -0.17 6.34 3.46
C SER A 136 0.02 5.83 2.05
N ASP A 137 1.28 5.66 1.62
CA ASP A 137 1.61 4.95 0.37
C ASP A 137 0.82 5.49 -0.83
N ILE A 138 0.86 6.80 -1.01
CA ILE A 138 0.11 7.51 -2.06
C ILE A 138 0.81 7.36 -3.41
N HIS A 139 2.17 7.38 -3.42
CA HIS A 139 3.00 7.22 -4.60
C HIS A 139 2.59 8.11 -5.77
N LEU A 140 2.72 9.44 -5.56
CA LEU A 140 2.51 10.40 -6.64
C LEU A 140 3.40 10.09 -7.83
N GLY A 141 2.79 9.90 -8.99
CA GLY A 141 3.50 9.52 -10.21
C GLY A 141 2.56 9.15 -11.35
N SER A 142 2.94 8.14 -12.12
CA SER A 142 2.19 7.75 -13.32
C SER A 142 0.77 7.23 -13.04
N PHE A 143 0.50 6.72 -11.84
CA PHE A 143 -0.77 6.08 -11.48
C PHE A 143 -1.59 6.84 -10.44
N PHE A 144 -1.03 7.90 -9.86
CA PHE A 144 -1.71 8.74 -8.89
C PHE A 144 -1.21 10.18 -9.06
N SER A 145 -2.07 11.04 -9.54
CA SER A 145 -1.74 12.43 -9.84
C SER A 145 -1.94 13.36 -8.64
N VAL A 146 -1.46 14.60 -8.74
CA VAL A 146 -1.75 15.66 -7.76
C VAL A 146 -3.25 15.97 -7.70
N ALA A 147 -4.01 15.79 -8.79
CA ALA A 147 -5.46 15.96 -8.76
C ALA A 147 -6.16 14.83 -7.98
N ASP A 148 -5.64 13.59 -8.06
CA ASP A 148 -6.13 12.48 -7.24
C ASP A 148 -5.82 12.71 -5.76
N LEU A 149 -4.63 13.25 -5.45
CA LEU A 149 -4.28 13.67 -4.09
C LEU A 149 -5.26 14.75 -3.57
N GLU A 150 -5.62 15.73 -4.39
CA GLU A 150 -6.59 16.75 -3.99
C GLU A 150 -7.96 16.14 -3.67
N THR A 151 -8.42 15.21 -4.49
CA THR A 151 -9.65 14.46 -4.25
C THR A 151 -9.58 13.66 -2.95
N LEU A 152 -8.47 12.98 -2.70
CA LEU A 152 -8.24 12.21 -1.48
C LEU A 152 -8.26 13.09 -0.23
N LEU A 153 -7.61 14.27 -0.28
CA LEU A 153 -7.62 15.26 0.81
C LEU A 153 -9.03 15.82 1.08
N GLN A 154 -9.82 16.04 0.03
CA GLN A 154 -11.23 16.45 0.17
C GLN A 154 -12.05 15.38 0.89
N HIS A 155 -11.89 14.10 0.52
CA HIS A 155 -12.55 12.99 1.20
C HIS A 155 -12.14 12.90 2.67
N ALA A 156 -10.84 12.96 2.96
CA ALA A 156 -10.34 12.94 4.34
C ALA A 156 -10.91 14.10 5.17
N ALA A 157 -10.92 15.31 4.62
CA ALA A 157 -11.43 16.50 5.30
C ALA A 157 -12.94 16.48 5.53
N ALA A 158 -13.71 15.84 4.63
CA ALA A 158 -15.18 15.72 4.75
C ALA A 158 -15.62 14.98 6.03
N ALA A 159 -14.79 14.06 6.53
CA ALA A 159 -15.03 13.36 7.79
C ALA A 159 -14.69 14.20 9.04
N LYS A 160 -14.19 15.43 8.86
CA LYS A 160 -13.85 16.41 9.91
C LYS A 160 -12.94 15.85 11.02
N PRO A 161 -11.82 15.18 10.68
CA PRO A 161 -10.85 14.78 11.70
C PRO A 161 -10.15 16.01 12.29
N ASN A 162 -9.64 15.88 13.51
CA ASN A 162 -8.85 16.92 14.14
C ASN A 162 -7.48 17.09 13.44
N LEU A 163 -6.91 15.99 12.98
CA LEU A 163 -5.56 15.91 12.46
C LEU A 163 -5.50 14.92 11.28
N LEU A 164 -4.66 15.25 10.30
CA LEU A 164 -4.27 14.33 9.23
C LEU A 164 -2.85 13.84 9.45
N ALA A 165 -2.66 12.53 9.56
CA ALA A 165 -1.37 11.86 9.60
C ALA A 165 -1.06 11.24 8.23
N ILE A 166 0.11 11.53 7.66
CA ILE A 166 0.60 10.91 6.43
C ILE A 166 1.83 10.08 6.79
N THR A 167 1.72 8.76 6.61
CA THR A 167 2.74 7.81 7.07
C THR A 167 3.65 7.32 5.94
N GLY A 168 4.27 8.29 5.23
CA GLY A 168 5.31 8.06 4.23
C GLY A 168 4.83 7.64 2.84
N ASP A 169 5.79 7.52 1.93
CA ASP A 169 5.63 7.10 0.55
C ASP A 169 4.58 7.93 -0.22
N LEU A 170 4.64 9.24 -0.04
CA LEU A 170 3.84 10.18 -0.82
C LEU A 170 4.55 10.61 -2.10
N PHE A 171 5.85 10.94 -2.00
CA PHE A 171 6.65 11.55 -3.06
C PHE A 171 7.40 10.49 -3.87
N ASP A 172 6.89 10.17 -5.05
CA ASP A 172 7.49 9.16 -5.93
C ASP A 172 7.86 9.69 -7.34
N ASP A 173 7.46 10.92 -7.67
CA ASP A 173 7.85 11.62 -8.90
C ASP A 173 8.31 13.05 -8.58
N ASN A 174 9.61 13.30 -8.73
CA ASN A 174 10.23 14.59 -8.42
C ASN A 174 9.61 15.78 -9.19
N ALA A 175 9.01 15.54 -10.37
CA ALA A 175 8.34 16.59 -11.13
C ALA A 175 7.06 17.09 -10.44
N GLN A 176 6.45 16.28 -9.57
CA GLN A 176 5.21 16.60 -8.86
C GLN A 176 5.42 17.03 -7.41
N ASN A 177 6.61 16.84 -6.82
CA ASN A 177 6.89 17.06 -5.40
C ASN A 177 6.52 18.46 -4.94
N HIS A 178 6.99 19.48 -5.65
CA HIS A 178 6.71 20.87 -5.29
C HIS A 178 5.21 21.22 -5.34
N GLN A 179 4.50 20.69 -6.35
CA GLN A 179 3.06 20.92 -6.47
C GLN A 179 2.29 20.20 -5.36
N ALA A 180 2.71 18.99 -5.01
CA ALA A 180 2.13 18.19 -3.93
C ALA A 180 2.32 18.86 -2.56
N ALA A 181 3.53 19.34 -2.26
CA ALA A 181 3.80 20.05 -1.02
C ALA A 181 2.93 21.30 -0.88
N ARG A 182 2.78 22.10 -1.95
CA ARG A 182 1.88 23.27 -1.97
C ARG A 182 0.41 22.86 -1.81
N LEU A 183 0.01 21.73 -2.36
CA LEU A 183 -1.35 21.23 -2.20
C LEU A 183 -1.62 20.88 -0.73
N LEU A 184 -0.70 20.14 -0.08
CA LEU A 184 -0.81 19.85 1.35
C LEU A 184 -0.94 21.15 2.17
N ASP A 185 -0.13 22.15 1.89
CA ASP A 185 -0.19 23.44 2.60
C ASP A 185 -1.57 24.13 2.48
N ARG A 186 -2.19 24.07 1.30
CA ARG A 186 -3.55 24.60 1.10
C ARG A 186 -4.61 23.89 1.93
N TYR A 187 -4.40 22.61 2.23
CA TYR A 187 -5.34 21.80 3.00
C TYR A 187 -5.06 21.74 4.50
N VAL A 188 -3.97 22.35 5.00
CA VAL A 188 -3.65 22.34 6.44
C VAL A 188 -4.81 22.85 7.29
N ASP A 189 -5.47 23.93 6.87
CA ASP A 189 -6.58 24.54 7.61
C ASP A 189 -7.88 23.72 7.58
N ALA A 190 -7.95 22.68 6.74
CA ALA A 190 -9.07 21.73 6.74
C ALA A 190 -9.01 20.75 7.94
N PHE A 191 -7.87 20.69 8.60
CA PHE A 191 -7.61 19.87 9.78
C PHE A 191 -7.22 20.79 10.94
N PRO A 192 -8.04 20.93 11.99
CA PRO A 192 -7.82 21.90 13.06
C PRO A 192 -6.42 21.86 13.71
N ASP A 193 -5.84 20.67 13.83
CA ASP A 193 -4.52 20.45 14.41
C ASP A 193 -3.46 20.11 13.34
N GLY A 194 -3.77 20.40 12.05
CA GLY A 194 -2.84 20.39 10.93
C GLY A 194 -2.61 19.03 10.29
N ILE A 195 -1.59 19.01 9.42
CA ILE A 195 -1.11 17.81 8.71
C ILE A 195 0.26 17.44 9.27
N TRP A 196 0.41 16.16 9.65
CA TRP A 196 1.63 15.62 10.23
C TRP A 196 2.17 14.50 9.32
N TYR A 197 3.47 14.44 9.16
CA TYR A 197 4.13 13.60 8.14
C TYR A 197 5.36 12.92 8.73
N CYS A 198 5.53 11.61 8.45
CA CYS A 198 6.81 10.92 8.60
C CYS A 198 7.30 10.41 7.25
N LEU A 199 8.59 10.17 7.11
CA LEU A 199 9.20 9.70 5.87
C LEU A 199 8.96 8.21 5.66
N GLY A 200 8.86 7.80 4.37
CA GLY A 200 8.94 6.42 3.94
C GLY A 200 10.22 6.15 3.14
N ASN A 201 10.36 4.93 2.62
CA ASN A 201 11.54 4.58 1.83
C ASN A 201 11.57 5.25 0.44
N HIS A 202 10.42 5.59 -0.13
CA HIS A 202 10.38 6.26 -1.43
C HIS A 202 10.89 7.69 -1.36
N GLU A 203 10.68 8.43 -0.28
CA GLU A 203 11.28 9.73 -0.08
C GLU A 203 12.81 9.65 -0.15
N HIS A 204 13.42 8.63 0.46
CA HIS A 204 14.87 8.40 0.36
C HIS A 204 15.29 8.02 -1.05
N PHE A 205 14.54 7.16 -1.76
CA PHE A 205 14.84 6.79 -3.15
C PHE A 205 14.74 7.97 -4.11
N ARG A 206 13.92 8.97 -3.81
CA ARG A 206 13.66 10.14 -4.67
C ARG A 206 14.44 11.40 -4.28
N GLY A 207 15.25 11.33 -3.23
CA GLY A 207 16.06 12.46 -2.77
C GLY A 207 15.41 13.23 -1.64
N VAL A 208 15.45 12.63 -0.45
CA VAL A 208 14.81 13.11 0.77
C VAL A 208 15.12 14.58 1.10
N THR A 209 16.34 15.05 0.82
CA THR A 209 16.74 16.45 1.08
C THR A 209 15.86 17.45 0.33
N ALA A 210 15.65 17.24 -0.98
CA ALA A 210 14.83 18.14 -1.79
C ALA A 210 13.36 18.09 -1.36
N ILE A 211 12.86 16.95 -0.96
CA ILE A 211 11.49 16.77 -0.45
C ILE A 211 11.33 17.54 0.87
N LEU A 212 12.27 17.39 1.80
CA LEU A 212 12.27 18.12 3.07
C LEU A 212 12.38 19.64 2.86
N GLU A 213 13.18 20.09 1.88
CA GLU A 213 13.26 21.51 1.51
C GLU A 213 11.93 22.07 0.99
N ASP A 214 11.18 21.26 0.22
CA ASP A 214 9.86 21.68 -0.25
C ASP A 214 8.82 21.66 0.87
N LEU A 215 8.83 20.65 1.74
CA LEU A 215 7.94 20.58 2.91
C LEU A 215 8.24 21.67 3.93
N ALA A 216 9.51 22.06 4.12
CA ALA A 216 9.90 23.16 5.03
C ALA A 216 9.34 24.53 4.61
N LYS A 217 8.89 24.69 3.35
CA LYS A 217 8.21 25.90 2.87
C LYS A 217 6.70 25.89 3.14
N THR A 218 6.20 24.86 3.81
CA THR A 218 4.78 24.64 4.11
C THR A 218 4.53 24.60 5.62
N ARG A 219 3.26 24.57 6.01
CA ARG A 219 2.83 24.41 7.40
C ARG A 219 2.69 22.93 7.82
N VAL A 220 3.05 21.99 6.96
CA VAL A 220 3.06 20.56 7.27
C VAL A 220 4.10 20.28 8.35
N GLN A 221 3.70 19.54 9.38
CA GLN A 221 4.58 19.16 10.49
C GLN A 221 5.30 17.85 10.12
N VAL A 222 6.57 17.96 9.74
CA VAL A 222 7.40 16.78 9.44
C VAL A 222 8.09 16.32 10.72
N LEU A 223 8.03 15.02 11.00
CA LEU A 223 8.68 14.37 12.14
C LEU A 223 9.73 13.41 11.62
N VAL A 224 10.97 13.61 12.04
CA VAL A 224 12.13 12.75 11.72
C VAL A 224 12.86 12.43 13.01
N ASN A 225 12.63 11.26 13.56
CA ASN A 225 13.17 10.80 14.85
C ASN A 225 12.93 11.80 15.99
N GLU A 226 11.74 12.33 16.06
CA GLU A 226 11.38 13.31 17.07
C GLU A 226 9.92 13.19 17.51
N SER A 227 9.59 13.80 18.65
CA SER A 227 8.22 13.95 19.11
C SER A 227 7.89 15.41 19.38
N ARG A 228 6.63 15.78 19.12
CA ARG A 228 6.10 17.12 19.40
C ARG A 228 4.70 17.02 19.98
N GLN A 229 4.40 17.89 20.94
CA GLN A 229 3.04 18.05 21.44
C GLN A 229 2.17 18.72 20.37
N VAL A 230 0.97 18.19 20.15
CA VAL A 230 -0.04 18.88 19.33
C VAL A 230 -0.45 20.18 20.05
N PRO A 231 -0.38 21.35 19.39
CA PRO A 231 -0.64 22.62 20.03
C PRO A 231 -1.98 22.65 20.77
N SER A 232 -1.97 23.03 22.04
CA SER A 232 -3.16 23.12 22.91
C SER A 232 -3.88 21.78 23.16
N ARG A 233 -3.23 20.65 22.94
CA ARG A 233 -3.73 19.30 23.22
C ARG A 233 -2.86 18.57 24.22
N SER A 234 -3.42 17.53 24.86
CA SER A 234 -2.64 16.64 25.74
C SER A 234 -1.82 15.61 24.97
N ILE A 235 -2.13 15.39 23.69
CA ILE A 235 -1.54 14.36 22.84
C ILE A 235 -0.20 14.77 22.22
N PHE A 236 0.72 13.82 22.12
CA PHE A 236 1.97 13.94 21.40
C PHE A 236 1.95 13.11 20.11
N LEU A 237 2.52 13.66 19.04
CA LEU A 237 2.87 12.92 17.84
C LEU A 237 4.38 12.67 17.87
N ALA A 238 4.77 11.42 17.74
CA ALA A 238 6.15 11.02 17.49
C ALA A 238 6.26 10.54 16.05
N GLY A 239 7.40 10.74 15.41
CA GLY A 239 7.67 10.22 14.07
C GLY A 239 9.08 9.71 13.97
N VAL A 240 9.23 8.54 13.34
CA VAL A 240 10.52 7.92 13.06
C VAL A 240 10.79 7.90 11.56
N ASP A 241 12.05 8.00 11.19
CA ASP A 241 12.52 7.84 9.82
C ASP A 241 12.52 6.36 9.40
N TYR A 242 12.67 6.12 8.10
CA TYR A 242 12.81 4.78 7.55
C TYR A 242 14.27 4.33 7.53
N PRO A 243 14.65 3.24 8.23
CA PRO A 243 16.01 2.74 8.21
C PRO A 243 16.40 2.17 6.84
N MET A 244 17.23 2.89 6.09
CA MET A 244 17.63 2.50 4.72
C MET A 244 18.70 1.41 4.67
N ASP A 245 19.45 1.22 5.75
CA ASP A 245 20.48 0.17 5.83
C ASP A 245 19.87 -1.17 6.26
N ARG A 246 19.56 -2.02 5.30
CA ARG A 246 18.90 -3.32 5.55
C ARG A 246 19.66 -4.24 6.48
N PRO A 247 21.00 -4.41 6.42
CA PRO A 247 21.76 -5.19 7.38
C PRO A 247 21.61 -4.73 8.84
N ASN A 248 21.50 -3.42 9.06
CA ASN A 248 21.40 -2.80 10.37
C ASN A 248 19.98 -2.29 10.69
N PHE A 249 18.96 -2.78 9.96
CA PHE A 249 17.59 -2.27 10.05
C PHE A 249 17.04 -2.29 11.49
N THR A 250 17.26 -3.38 12.21
CA THR A 250 16.75 -3.56 13.58
C THR A 250 17.43 -2.61 14.57
N GLU A 251 18.73 -2.45 14.46
CA GLU A 251 19.53 -1.56 15.32
C GLU A 251 19.13 -0.09 15.07
N LEU A 252 19.09 0.32 13.81
CA LEU A 252 18.67 1.67 13.43
C LEU A 252 17.21 1.96 13.83
N SER A 253 16.32 0.98 13.73
CA SER A 253 14.93 1.16 14.19
C SER A 253 14.87 1.45 15.69
N LYS A 254 15.71 0.80 16.51
CA LYS A 254 15.79 1.08 17.95
C LYS A 254 16.38 2.45 18.22
N GLU A 255 17.46 2.81 17.53
CA GLU A 255 18.10 4.13 17.64
C GLU A 255 17.12 5.25 17.28
N TYR A 256 16.44 5.16 16.15
CA TYR A 256 15.44 6.15 15.72
C TYR A 256 14.25 6.26 16.69
N MET A 257 13.86 5.12 17.27
CA MET A 257 12.82 5.12 18.30
C MET A 257 13.30 5.79 19.59
N GLU A 258 14.54 5.57 20.02
CA GLU A 258 15.14 6.22 21.20
C GLU A 258 15.23 7.72 21.00
N GLU A 259 15.72 8.18 19.86
CA GLU A 259 15.77 9.59 19.49
C GLU A 259 14.36 10.24 19.52
N ALA A 260 13.38 9.57 18.90
CA ALA A 260 12.00 10.07 18.85
C ALA A 260 11.36 10.20 20.24
N MET A 261 11.76 9.36 21.20
CA MET A 261 11.23 9.34 22.57
C MET A 261 12.02 10.22 23.54
N GLU A 262 13.19 10.74 23.17
CA GLU A 262 14.11 11.45 24.10
C GLU A 262 13.43 12.60 24.86
N LYS A 263 12.57 13.38 24.17
CA LYS A 263 11.89 14.55 24.72
C LYS A 263 10.46 14.29 25.14
N LEU A 264 10.00 13.03 25.01
CA LEU A 264 8.60 12.68 25.34
C LEU A 264 8.43 12.60 26.86
N PRO A 265 7.46 13.33 27.46
CA PRO A 265 7.17 13.17 28.87
C PRO A 265 6.69 11.75 29.21
N ALA A 266 7.13 11.23 30.35
CA ALA A 266 6.72 9.90 30.79
C ALA A 266 5.17 9.80 30.94
N GLY A 267 4.58 8.79 30.32
CA GLY A 267 3.13 8.55 30.36
C GLY A 267 2.31 9.52 29.49
N ALA A 268 2.94 10.34 28.65
CA ALA A 268 2.21 11.22 27.74
C ALA A 268 1.40 10.42 26.70
N PRO A 269 0.12 10.78 26.46
CA PRO A 269 -0.67 10.19 25.38
C PRO A 269 0.05 10.39 24.05
N THR A 270 0.46 9.31 23.41
CA THR A 270 1.31 9.39 22.21
C THR A 270 0.79 8.53 21.07
N VAL A 271 0.84 9.10 19.85
CA VAL A 271 0.67 8.39 18.60
C VAL A 271 2.00 8.42 17.83
N LEU A 272 2.49 7.25 17.42
CA LEU A 272 3.69 7.10 16.61
C LEU A 272 3.33 7.03 15.14
N LEU A 273 3.97 7.85 14.31
CA LEU A 273 3.99 7.74 12.86
C LEU A 273 5.27 7.01 12.43
N ALA A 274 5.12 5.84 11.84
CA ALA A 274 6.26 5.02 11.41
C ALA A 274 5.90 4.31 10.11
N HIS A 275 6.58 4.60 9.03
CA HIS A 275 6.23 3.99 7.75
C HIS A 275 6.34 2.46 7.80
N HIS A 276 7.42 1.90 8.36
CA HIS A 276 7.60 0.44 8.44
C HIS A 276 6.85 -0.18 9.63
N PRO A 277 6.08 -1.28 9.42
CA PRO A 277 5.24 -1.87 10.47
C PRO A 277 6.00 -2.56 11.60
N ASP A 278 7.30 -2.85 11.47
CA ASP A 278 8.11 -3.44 12.55
C ASP A 278 8.25 -2.50 13.76
N PHE A 279 8.01 -1.20 13.60
CA PHE A 279 7.95 -0.26 14.73
C PHE A 279 6.77 -0.51 15.67
N ILE A 280 5.75 -1.29 15.27
CA ILE A 280 4.62 -1.65 16.13
C ILE A 280 5.09 -2.42 17.36
N ASP A 281 6.05 -3.34 17.23
CA ASP A 281 6.60 -4.07 18.37
C ASP A 281 7.39 -3.12 19.30
N LEU A 282 8.25 -2.29 18.73
CA LEU A 282 9.07 -1.34 19.48
C LEU A 282 8.22 -0.30 20.23
N SER A 283 7.09 0.11 19.66
CA SER A 283 6.16 1.05 20.28
C SER A 283 5.38 0.39 21.44
N ALA A 284 4.99 -0.88 21.28
CA ALA A 284 4.31 -1.64 22.33
C ALA A 284 5.21 -1.85 23.55
N GLU A 285 6.52 -2.09 23.36
CA GLU A 285 7.51 -2.16 24.44
C GLU A 285 7.60 -0.87 25.25
N ARG A 286 7.20 0.28 24.66
CA ARG A 286 7.21 1.60 25.28
C ARG A 286 5.84 2.12 25.69
N ALA A 287 4.83 1.25 25.66
CA ALA A 287 3.43 1.57 25.96
C ALA A 287 2.86 2.74 25.14
N ILE A 288 3.30 2.91 23.88
CA ILE A 288 2.72 3.87 22.95
C ILE A 288 1.31 3.42 22.60
N ALA A 289 0.32 4.32 22.74
CA ALA A 289 -1.08 3.95 22.61
C ALA A 289 -1.46 3.50 21.19
N LEU A 290 -0.94 4.19 20.17
CA LEU A 290 -1.25 3.90 18.76
C LEU A 290 -0.02 4.12 17.88
N THR A 291 0.28 3.15 17.00
CA THR A 291 1.27 3.27 15.93
C THR A 291 0.58 3.20 14.58
N LEU A 292 0.82 4.21 13.73
CA LEU A 292 0.29 4.30 12.38
C LEU A 292 1.40 3.97 11.39
N SER A 293 1.21 2.91 10.60
CA SER A 293 2.19 2.41 9.63
C SER A 293 1.60 2.22 8.24
N GLY A 294 2.46 2.09 7.22
CA GLY A 294 2.13 1.81 5.83
C GLY A 294 3.02 0.72 5.23
N HIS A 295 3.72 1.06 4.13
CA HIS A 295 4.77 0.30 3.47
C HIS A 295 4.34 -0.99 2.75
N THR A 296 3.41 -1.74 3.30
CA THR A 296 3.07 -3.08 2.83
C THR A 296 2.04 -3.10 1.72
N HIS A 297 1.34 -1.97 1.51
CA HIS A 297 0.14 -1.87 0.67
C HIS A 297 -0.92 -2.93 0.96
N GLY A 298 -0.92 -3.51 2.17
CA GLY A 298 -1.77 -4.66 2.51
C GLY A 298 -1.53 -5.88 1.62
N SER A 299 -0.35 -6.03 1.02
CA SER A 299 0.08 -6.91 -0.08
C SER A 299 -0.59 -6.66 -1.44
N GLN A 300 -1.43 -5.64 -1.60
CA GLN A 300 -2.27 -5.31 -2.77
C GLN A 300 -3.20 -6.45 -3.25
N PHE A 301 -2.97 -7.68 -2.81
CA PHE A 301 -3.74 -8.86 -3.15
C PHE A 301 -4.25 -9.56 -1.90
N GLY A 302 -5.54 -9.92 -1.91
CA GLY A 302 -6.16 -10.60 -0.78
C GLY A 302 -7.39 -11.39 -1.16
N ILE A 303 -7.81 -12.28 -0.28
CA ILE A 303 -9.05 -13.04 -0.37
C ILE A 303 -9.73 -13.00 1.00
N PHE A 304 -11.01 -12.61 1.03
CA PHE A 304 -11.80 -12.53 2.26
C PHE A 304 -11.14 -11.75 3.40
N GLY A 305 -10.47 -10.65 3.07
CA GLY A 305 -9.79 -9.83 4.06
C GLY A 305 -8.37 -10.32 4.44
N LEU A 306 -7.92 -11.48 3.99
CA LEU A 306 -6.59 -12.01 4.27
C LEU A 306 -5.60 -11.65 3.14
N PRO A 307 -4.37 -11.20 3.46
CA PRO A 307 -3.35 -10.95 2.45
C PRO A 307 -2.90 -12.25 1.80
N LEU A 308 -2.70 -12.24 0.47
CA LEU A 308 -2.18 -13.42 -0.25
C LEU A 308 -0.66 -13.58 -0.10
N PHE A 309 0.06 -12.49 0.11
CA PHE A 309 1.52 -12.46 0.24
C PHE A 309 1.92 -11.77 1.55
N PRO A 310 1.76 -12.44 2.71
CA PRO A 310 2.11 -11.86 4.02
C PRO A 310 3.63 -11.95 4.22
N VAL A 311 4.38 -11.07 3.55
CA VAL A 311 5.87 -11.02 3.62
C VAL A 311 6.34 -10.37 4.92
N PHE A 312 5.51 -9.51 5.51
CA PHE A 312 5.78 -8.79 6.75
C PHE A 312 5.05 -9.46 7.92
N LYS A 313 5.60 -9.32 9.14
CA LYS A 313 4.94 -9.79 10.37
C LYS A 313 3.52 -9.22 10.49
N TYR A 314 3.37 -7.93 10.21
CA TYR A 314 2.11 -7.22 10.13
C TYR A 314 1.93 -6.71 8.71
N THR A 315 0.90 -7.17 8.01
CA THR A 315 0.72 -6.86 6.59
C THR A 315 -0.40 -5.84 6.37
N ARG A 316 -1.48 -5.87 7.14
CA ARG A 316 -2.58 -4.90 7.05
C ARG A 316 -3.52 -4.95 8.24
N GLY A 317 -4.19 -3.82 8.50
CA GLY A 317 -5.26 -3.70 9.50
C GLY A 317 -4.74 -3.49 10.91
N MET A 318 -5.66 -3.65 11.86
CA MET A 318 -5.40 -3.41 13.27
C MET A 318 -4.67 -4.58 13.92
N VAL A 319 -3.67 -4.26 14.72
CA VAL A 319 -2.90 -5.16 15.60
C VAL A 319 -3.01 -4.64 17.01
N GLN A 320 -3.18 -5.51 17.99
CA GLN A 320 -3.17 -5.15 19.40
C GLN A 320 -2.10 -5.97 20.13
N ILE A 321 -1.24 -5.29 20.89
CA ILE A 321 -0.19 -5.88 21.72
C ILE A 321 -0.32 -5.28 23.12
N GLY A 322 -0.88 -6.05 24.06
CA GLY A 322 -1.25 -5.54 25.37
C GLY A 322 -2.27 -4.39 25.27
N GLU A 323 -1.90 -3.22 25.78
CA GLU A 323 -2.72 -2.01 25.71
C GLU A 323 -2.37 -1.11 24.50
N SER A 324 -1.34 -1.48 23.74
CA SER A 324 -0.90 -0.73 22.55
C SER A 324 -1.59 -1.26 21.28
N TYR A 325 -1.90 -0.34 20.38
CA TYR A 325 -2.48 -0.61 19.07
C TYR A 325 -1.53 -0.24 17.96
N GLY A 326 -1.46 -1.06 16.93
CA GLY A 326 -0.77 -0.75 15.68
C GLY A 326 -1.73 -0.87 14.51
N TYR A 327 -1.62 0.01 13.54
CA TYR A 327 -2.40 -0.08 12.30
C TYR A 327 -1.47 -0.07 11.10
N VAL A 328 -1.63 -1.07 10.22
CA VAL A 328 -0.91 -1.15 8.96
C VAL A 328 -1.87 -0.81 7.83
N HIS A 329 -1.67 0.36 7.24
CA HIS A 329 -2.51 0.94 6.20
C HIS A 329 -2.33 0.20 4.86
N CYS A 330 -3.43 0.01 4.12
CA CYS A 330 -3.39 -0.65 2.81
C CYS A 330 -2.87 0.24 1.67
N GLY A 331 -2.55 1.49 1.96
CA GLY A 331 -2.14 2.50 0.96
C GLY A 331 -3.32 3.14 0.23
N ASN A 332 -3.13 4.39 -0.17
CA ASN A 332 -4.11 5.15 -0.97
C ASN A 332 -3.83 5.02 -2.47
N GLY A 333 -2.57 5.10 -2.87
CA GLY A 333 -2.12 4.92 -4.24
C GLY A 333 -1.63 3.51 -4.52
N SER A 334 -0.88 3.36 -5.58
CA SER A 334 -0.31 2.07 -5.98
C SER A 334 0.94 2.31 -6.83
N TRP A 335 2.08 1.81 -6.38
CA TRP A 335 3.24 1.75 -7.26
C TRP A 335 3.06 0.68 -8.35
N PHE A 336 2.18 -0.31 -8.12
CA PHE A 336 1.75 -1.31 -9.07
C PHE A 336 0.23 -1.14 -9.32
N PRO A 337 -0.23 -0.89 -10.57
CA PRO A 337 -1.58 -0.43 -10.85
C PRO A 337 -2.62 -1.56 -10.83
N CYS A 338 -2.66 -2.35 -9.76
CA CYS A 338 -3.66 -3.41 -9.59
C CYS A 338 -3.86 -3.76 -8.12
N ARG A 339 -5.12 -3.82 -7.69
CA ARG A 339 -5.53 -4.24 -6.37
C ARG A 339 -6.63 -5.29 -6.47
N ILE A 340 -6.54 -6.37 -5.69
CA ILE A 340 -7.55 -7.44 -5.66
C ILE A 340 -7.78 -7.85 -4.21
N GLY A 341 -8.97 -7.61 -3.67
CA GLY A 341 -9.32 -7.90 -2.27
C GLY A 341 -8.53 -7.05 -1.27
N CYS A 342 -8.05 -5.88 -1.71
CA CYS A 342 -7.31 -4.92 -0.91
C CYS A 342 -7.49 -3.51 -1.49
N PRO A 343 -8.69 -2.92 -1.41
CA PRO A 343 -8.96 -1.58 -1.92
C PRO A 343 -8.12 -0.52 -1.19
N PRO A 344 -7.89 0.65 -1.82
CA PRO A 344 -7.33 1.80 -1.14
C PRO A 344 -8.24 2.25 0.00
N GLU A 345 -7.68 2.85 1.05
CA GLU A 345 -8.47 3.20 2.23
C GLU A 345 -8.08 4.56 2.82
N ILE A 346 -9.02 5.19 3.54
CA ILE A 346 -8.74 6.21 4.54
C ILE A 346 -9.07 5.59 5.89
N ALA A 347 -8.13 5.61 6.82
CA ALA A 347 -8.35 5.10 8.17
C ALA A 347 -8.55 6.26 9.16
N TYR A 348 -9.57 6.14 10.01
CA TYR A 348 -9.88 7.10 11.05
C TYR A 348 -9.74 6.45 12.43
N PHE A 349 -9.09 7.14 13.34
CA PHE A 349 -8.89 6.68 14.72
C PHE A 349 -9.52 7.70 15.66
N ASN A 350 -10.54 7.26 16.39
CA ASN A 350 -11.17 8.06 17.44
C ASN A 350 -10.48 7.68 18.76
N LEU A 351 -9.63 8.54 19.28
CA LEU A 351 -8.97 8.32 20.56
C LEU A 351 -9.98 8.55 21.69
N ARG A 352 -10.09 7.56 22.57
CA ARG A 352 -11.03 7.56 23.70
C ARG A 352 -10.26 7.64 25.01
N ALA A 353 -10.59 8.62 25.81
CA ALA A 353 -10.02 8.77 27.16
C ALA A 353 -10.46 7.62 28.08
N VAL A 354 -9.51 6.97 28.76
CA VAL A 354 -9.73 5.87 29.72
C VAL A 354 -8.89 6.05 30.96
#